data_2ad7a06fb78c6881b734451edd352aa5
#
_entry.id   2ad7a06fb78c6881b734451edd352aa5
#
_cell.length_a   1.000
_cell.length_b   1.000
_cell.length_c   1.000
_cell.angle_alpha   90.00
_cell.angle_beta   90.00
_cell.angle_gamma   90.00
#
_symmetry.space_group_name_H-M   'P 1'
#
loop_
_entity.id
_entity.type
_entity.pdbx_description
1 polymer ?
#
loop_
_entity_poly.entity_id
_entity_poly.type
_entity_poly.pdbx_seq_one_letter_code
_entity_poly.pdbx_strand_id
1 'polypeptide(L)'
;MAVKALSSSQIRAARALLRWSAGDLARESSLGLNTIKRAELAEDRTSLTVANDLAVRRALEAAGVEFIDDNGGGPGVRLRQRPRPKTLKK
;
A
#
# COMPACT_ATOMS: atom_id res chain seq x y z
N MET A 1 6.66 -17.55 9.16
CA MET A 1 6.53 -16.27 9.82
C MET A 1 5.35 -15.49 9.28
N ALA A 2 4.53 -15.01 10.16
CA ALA A 2 3.32 -14.31 9.73
C ALA A 2 3.66 -12.89 9.30
N VAL A 3 2.99 -12.42 8.26
CA VAL A 3 3.12 -11.05 7.82
C VAL A 3 2.03 -10.25 8.51
N LYS A 4 2.39 -9.14 9.12
CA LYS A 4 1.42 -8.31 9.78
C LYS A 4 0.48 -7.66 8.78
N ALA A 5 -0.78 -7.54 9.17
CA ALA A 5 -1.75 -6.87 8.33
C ALA A 5 -1.36 -5.40 8.20
N LEU A 6 -1.68 -4.82 7.05
CA LEU A 6 -1.42 -3.41 6.82
C LEU A 6 -2.39 -2.56 7.60
N SER A 7 -1.94 -1.39 8.01
CA SER A 7 -2.83 -0.41 8.57
C SER A 7 -3.45 0.42 7.45
N SER A 8 -4.57 1.04 7.74
CA SER A 8 -5.21 1.91 6.75
C SER A 8 -4.30 3.08 6.40
N SER A 9 -3.56 3.58 7.38
CA SER A 9 -2.62 4.68 7.13
C SER A 9 -1.51 4.28 6.19
N GLN A 10 -1.02 3.06 6.32
CA GLN A 10 0.02 2.59 5.41
C GLN A 10 -0.49 2.53 3.98
N ILE A 11 -1.72 2.07 3.79
CA ILE A 11 -2.28 1.99 2.45
C ILE A 11 -2.43 3.39 1.85
N ARG A 12 -2.97 4.33 2.63
CA ARG A 12 -3.13 5.69 2.13
C ARG A 12 -1.78 6.34 1.82
N ALA A 13 -0.81 6.14 2.70
CA ALA A 13 0.52 6.72 2.49
C ALA A 13 1.20 6.11 1.28
N ALA A 14 1.06 4.80 1.09
CA ALA A 14 1.65 4.15 -0.07
C ALA A 14 1.05 4.68 -1.36
N ARG A 15 -0.27 4.85 -1.39
CA ARG A 15 -0.91 5.43 -2.57
C ARG A 15 -0.37 6.84 -2.83
N ALA A 16 -0.24 7.62 -1.76
CA ALA A 16 0.26 8.99 -1.91
C ALA A 16 1.67 9.00 -2.50
N LEU A 17 2.51 8.10 -2.02
CA LEU A 17 3.88 8.01 -2.56
C LEU A 17 3.88 7.70 -4.04
N LEU A 18 2.95 6.88 -4.49
CA LEU A 18 2.87 6.48 -5.89
C LEU A 18 2.00 7.43 -6.71
N ARG A 19 1.33 8.35 -6.06
CA ARG A 19 0.34 9.22 -6.70
C ARG A 19 -0.78 8.42 -7.35
N TRP A 20 -1.16 7.36 -6.69
CA TRP A 20 -2.26 6.52 -7.16
C TRP A 20 -3.55 6.96 -6.52
N SER A 21 -4.61 6.92 -7.30
CA SER A 21 -5.96 7.04 -6.74
C SER A 21 -6.37 5.72 -6.10
N ALA A 22 -7.45 5.75 -5.32
CA ALA A 22 -7.99 4.51 -4.80
C ALA A 22 -8.40 3.57 -5.94
N GLY A 23 -8.88 4.15 -7.05
CA GLY A 23 -9.23 3.35 -8.22
C GLY A 23 -8.02 2.68 -8.83
N ASP A 24 -6.89 3.38 -8.85
CA ASP A 24 -5.66 2.77 -9.35
C ASP A 24 -5.29 1.56 -8.51
N LEU A 25 -5.36 1.69 -7.19
CA LEU A 25 -5.03 0.57 -6.32
C LEU A 25 -6.03 -0.57 -6.49
N ALA A 26 -7.31 -0.24 -6.62
CA ALA A 26 -8.33 -1.27 -6.85
C ALA A 26 -8.00 -2.07 -8.11
N ARG A 27 -7.66 -1.38 -9.17
CA ARG A 27 -7.32 -2.04 -10.42
C ARG A 27 -6.06 -2.89 -10.28
N GLU A 28 -5.03 -2.33 -9.68
CA GLU A 28 -3.76 -3.04 -9.59
C GLU A 28 -3.83 -4.24 -8.64
N SER A 29 -4.69 -4.17 -7.64
CA SER A 29 -4.85 -5.28 -6.69
C SER A 29 -5.94 -6.24 -7.11
N SER A 30 -6.70 -5.91 -8.14
CA SER A 30 -7.85 -6.69 -8.60
C SER A 30 -8.94 -6.77 -7.54
N LEU A 31 -9.06 -5.75 -6.72
CA LEU A 31 -10.12 -5.67 -5.72
C LEU A 31 -11.10 -4.58 -6.10
N GLY A 32 -12.28 -4.64 -5.52
CA GLY A 32 -13.28 -3.62 -5.77
C GLY A 32 -12.92 -2.29 -5.14
N LEU A 33 -13.35 -1.21 -5.77
CA LEU A 33 -13.07 0.12 -5.26
C LEU A 33 -13.65 0.32 -3.88
N ASN A 34 -14.86 -0.19 -3.62
CA ASN A 34 -15.45 -0.03 -2.31
C ASN A 34 -14.67 -0.77 -1.23
N THR A 35 -14.08 -1.89 -1.58
CA THR A 35 -13.22 -2.63 -0.66
C THR A 35 -12.02 -1.78 -0.26
N ILE A 36 -11.40 -1.14 -1.24
CA ILE A 36 -10.27 -0.27 -0.97
C ILE A 36 -10.70 0.91 -0.11
N LYS A 37 -11.80 1.55 -0.46
CA LYS A 37 -12.25 2.71 0.29
C LYS A 37 -12.55 2.37 1.74
N ARG A 38 -13.21 1.23 1.98
CA ARG A 38 -13.49 0.82 3.36
C ARG A 38 -12.23 0.54 4.13
N ALA A 39 -11.26 -0.09 3.47
CA ALA A 39 -10.00 -0.40 4.14
C ALA A 39 -9.30 0.88 4.57
N GLU A 40 -9.37 1.91 3.75
CA GLU A 40 -8.68 3.15 4.05
C GLU A 40 -9.39 4.02 5.06
N LEU A 41 -10.66 3.75 5.30
CA LEU A 41 -11.41 4.52 6.29
C LEU A 41 -11.33 3.93 7.68
N ALA A 42 -10.83 2.71 7.82
CA ALA A 42 -10.69 2.10 9.13
C ALA A 42 -9.71 2.92 9.96
N GLU A 43 -9.92 2.91 11.26
CA GLU A 43 -9.10 3.76 12.12
C GLU A 43 -7.72 3.21 12.36
N ASP A 44 -7.58 1.91 12.33
CA ASP A 44 -6.29 1.32 12.63
C ASP A 44 -6.00 0.24 11.62
N ARG A 45 -6.43 -0.96 11.91
CA ARG A 45 -6.23 -2.03 10.98
C ARG A 45 -7.37 -2.05 9.99
N THR A 46 -7.04 -2.41 8.77
CA THR A 46 -8.08 -2.55 7.78
C THR A 46 -8.94 -3.76 8.13
N SER A 47 -10.13 -3.81 7.58
CA SER A 47 -10.99 -4.96 7.74
C SER A 47 -10.82 -5.95 6.60
N LEU A 48 -9.70 -5.88 5.91
CA LEU A 48 -9.45 -6.76 4.79
C LEU A 48 -9.22 -8.19 5.26
N THR A 49 -9.67 -9.14 4.46
CA THR A 49 -9.30 -10.53 4.68
C THR A 49 -7.80 -10.67 4.46
N VAL A 50 -7.24 -11.77 4.92
CA VAL A 50 -5.82 -12.04 4.70
C VAL A 50 -5.50 -12.04 3.22
N ALA A 51 -6.36 -12.67 2.41
CA ALA A 51 -6.12 -12.72 0.98
C ALA A 51 -6.14 -11.34 0.34
N ASN A 52 -7.11 -10.51 0.73
CA ASN A 52 -7.21 -9.17 0.17
C ASN A 52 -6.05 -8.28 0.66
N ASP A 53 -5.65 -8.45 1.90
CA ASP A 53 -4.51 -7.72 2.43
C ASP A 53 -3.25 -8.04 1.63
N LEU A 54 -3.04 -9.32 1.33
CA LEU A 54 -1.89 -9.72 0.53
C LEU A 54 -1.99 -9.16 -0.89
N ALA A 55 -3.19 -9.12 -1.46
CA ALA A 55 -3.35 -8.57 -2.81
C ALA A 55 -2.98 -7.09 -2.84
N VAL A 56 -3.40 -6.34 -1.83
CA VAL A 56 -3.04 -4.93 -1.74
C VAL A 56 -1.55 -4.77 -1.55
N ARG A 57 -0.98 -5.54 -0.63
CA ARG A 57 0.45 -5.47 -0.37
C ARG A 57 1.26 -5.77 -1.62
N ARG A 58 0.90 -6.83 -2.34
CA ARG A 58 1.64 -7.20 -3.53
C ARG A 58 1.56 -6.13 -4.61
N ALA A 59 0.38 -5.52 -4.77
CA ALA A 59 0.24 -4.48 -5.78
C ALA A 59 1.13 -3.29 -5.47
N LEU A 60 1.16 -2.89 -4.21
CA LEU A 60 1.96 -1.74 -3.82
C LEU A 60 3.45 -2.06 -3.84
N GLU A 61 3.82 -3.24 -3.40
CA GLU A 61 5.23 -3.64 -3.44
C GLU A 61 5.74 -3.76 -4.86
N ALA A 62 4.91 -4.28 -5.76
CA ALA A 62 5.30 -4.37 -7.16
C ALA A 62 5.52 -3.00 -7.77
N ALA A 63 4.83 -1.99 -7.26
CA ALA A 63 4.99 -0.63 -7.73
C ALA A 63 6.15 0.10 -7.06
N GLY A 64 6.82 -0.55 -6.10
CA GLY A 64 8.03 0.03 -5.51
C GLY A 64 7.91 0.46 -4.06
N VAL A 65 6.79 0.19 -3.42
CA VAL A 65 6.62 0.57 -2.02
C VAL A 65 7.22 -0.50 -1.12
N GLU A 66 7.88 -0.07 -0.09
CA GLU A 66 8.39 -0.95 0.95
C GLU A 66 7.64 -0.64 2.24
N PHE A 67 7.10 -1.67 2.88
CA PHE A 67 6.36 -1.49 4.12
C PHE A 67 7.29 -1.70 5.30
N ILE A 68 7.17 -0.82 6.27
CA ILE A 68 8.00 -0.86 7.46
C ILE A 68 7.12 -1.28 8.61
N ASP A 69 7.45 -2.41 9.22
CA ASP A 69 6.66 -2.92 10.33
C ASP A 69 6.83 -2.06 11.57
N ASP A 70 5.82 -2.13 12.42
CA ASP A 70 5.87 -1.45 13.69
C ASP A 70 6.91 -2.14 14.57
N ASN A 71 8.02 -1.46 14.78
CA ASN A 71 9.10 -2.03 15.58
C ASN A 71 9.53 -1.05 16.66
N GLY A 72 8.55 -0.38 17.24
CA GLY A 72 8.82 0.58 18.29
C GLY A 72 8.65 2.01 17.83
N GLY A 73 8.64 2.22 16.52
CA GLY A 73 8.47 3.55 15.96
C GLY A 73 7.21 3.71 15.16
N GLY A 74 6.33 2.71 15.19
CA GLY A 74 5.11 2.74 14.40
C GLY A 74 5.34 2.23 12.99
N PRO A 75 4.28 1.79 12.34
CA PRO A 75 4.40 1.28 10.97
C PRO A 75 4.59 2.42 9.99
N GLY A 76 5.23 2.13 8.87
CA GLY A 76 5.46 3.15 7.87
C GLY A 76 5.57 2.57 6.49
N VAL A 77 5.88 3.43 5.54
CA VAL A 77 6.08 3.06 4.15
C VAL A 77 7.16 3.95 3.56
N ARG A 78 7.83 3.45 2.54
CA ARG A 78 8.73 4.29 1.76
C ARG A 78 8.87 3.67 0.37
N LEU A 79 9.36 4.46 -0.56
CA LEU A 79 9.71 3.91 -1.86
C LEU A 79 11.06 3.22 -1.74
N ARG A 80 11.15 2.03 -2.33
CA ARG A 80 12.41 1.27 -2.29
C ARG A 80 13.51 2.01 -2.97
N GLN A 81 13.16 2.66 -4.07
CA GLN A 81 14.11 3.46 -4.78
C GLN A 81 13.45 4.75 -5.14
N ARG A 82 14.25 5.77 -5.27
CA ARG A 82 13.75 7.01 -5.76
C ARG A 82 13.19 6.81 -7.13
N PRO A 83 12.02 7.36 -7.44
CA PRO A 83 11.50 7.27 -8.80
C PRO A 83 12.49 7.93 -9.74
N ARG A 84 12.75 7.28 -10.87
CA ARG A 84 13.66 7.83 -11.83
C ARG A 84 12.93 8.68 -12.79
N PRO A 85 13.34 9.93 -12.98
CA PRO A 85 12.75 10.74 -14.03
C PRO A 85 13.00 10.08 -15.37
N LYS A 86 11.99 10.04 -16.19
CA LYS A 86 12.17 9.44 -17.48
C LYS A 86 13.17 10.11 -18.33
N THR A 87 13.30 11.39 -18.17
CA THR A 87 14.22 12.15 -18.95
C THR A 87 15.65 12.01 -18.53
N LEU A 88 15.85 11.39 -17.39
CA LEU A 88 17.19 11.26 -16.93
C LEU A 88 17.82 10.12 -17.62
N LYS A 89 18.50 10.16 -18.44
CA LYS A 89 18.94 9.07 -19.05
C LYS A 89 20.25 8.85 -18.95
N LYS A 90 20.48 8.83 -18.69
CA LYS A 90 21.45 8.73 -18.74
C LYS A 90 21.85 8.42 -18.50
#